data_1d7490f7f0277910a5f4d5c384c8aa92
#
_entry.id   1d7490f7f0277910a5f4d5c384c8aa92
#
_cell.length_a   1.000
_cell.length_b   1.000
_cell.length_c   1.000
_cell.angle_alpha   90.00
_cell.angle_beta   90.00
_cell.angle_gamma   90.00
#
_symmetry.space_group_name_H-M   'P 1'
#
loop_
_entity.id
_entity.type
_entity.pdbx_description
1 polymer ?
#
loop_
_entity_poly.entity_id
_entity_poly.type
_entity_poly.pdbx_seq_one_letter_code
_entity_poly.pdbx_strand_id
1 'polypeptide(L)'
;MMKYKSLFIDLDDTLWDTYHNNKECLEELYTDYHFNRYYASFEAFFDIYMPHNLDLWAKYRSGEIDRQTLILDRFLYVLRPLGIEDKKTVLSVNNDFLQRTTTKTRLVPGAIELLEYLRPPYRLFILSNGFS
;
A
#
# COMPACT_ATOMS: atom_id res chain seq x y z
N MET A 1 9.46 11.78 31.43
CA MET A 1 10.27 12.71 30.63
C MET A 1 10.77 12.03 29.36
N MET A 2 10.63 12.69 28.26
CA MET A 2 11.17 12.18 27.00
C MET A 2 12.67 12.35 26.94
N LYS A 3 13.39 11.28 26.65
CA LYS A 3 14.86 11.35 26.52
C LYS A 3 15.29 11.84 25.15
N TYR A 4 14.42 11.72 24.17
CA TYR A 4 14.76 12.02 22.78
C TYR A 4 14.05 13.28 22.31
N LYS A 5 14.77 14.11 21.57
CA LYS A 5 14.19 15.28 20.91
C LYS A 5 13.62 14.96 19.55
N SER A 6 13.81 13.71 19.11
CA SER A 6 13.34 13.23 17.81
C SER A 6 12.54 11.96 18.01
N LEU A 7 11.46 11.82 17.22
CA LEU A 7 10.62 10.64 17.23
C LEU A 7 10.48 10.15 15.81
N PHE A 8 10.45 8.82 15.66
CA PHE A 8 10.19 8.17 14.37
C PHE A 8 8.78 7.59 14.40
N ILE A 9 7.97 7.96 13.42
CA ILE A 9 6.58 7.52 13.33
C ILE A 9 6.42 6.76 12.03
N ASP A 10 5.84 5.55 12.12
CA ASP A 10 5.53 4.75 10.94
C ASP A 10 4.34 5.37 10.22
N LEU A 11 4.61 5.98 9.08
CA LEU A 11 3.58 6.66 8.31
C LEU A 11 2.51 5.70 7.83
N ASP A 12 2.90 4.50 7.37
CA ASP A 12 1.97 3.58 6.70
C ASP A 12 0.90 3.03 7.63
N ASP A 13 1.20 2.85 8.91
CA ASP A 13 0.23 2.24 9.83
C ASP A 13 -0.14 3.14 10.99
N THR A 14 0.64 4.17 11.27
CA THR A 14 0.41 5.03 12.42
C THR A 14 -0.31 6.32 12.07
N LEU A 15 0.10 7.00 11.00
CA LEU A 15 -0.48 8.28 10.59
C LEU A 15 -1.35 8.15 9.36
N TRP A 16 -0.92 7.37 8.37
CA TRP A 16 -1.62 7.18 7.11
C TRP A 16 -2.31 5.83 7.15
N ASP A 17 -3.61 5.82 6.93
CA ASP A 17 -4.39 4.59 6.99
C ASP A 17 -4.13 3.75 5.74
N THR A 18 -3.07 2.94 5.79
CA THR A 18 -2.62 2.13 4.66
C THR A 18 -3.71 1.22 4.14
N TYR A 19 -4.41 0.54 5.03
CA TYR A 19 -5.44 -0.40 4.63
C TYR A 19 -6.54 0.29 3.82
N HIS A 20 -7.14 1.35 4.37
CA HIS A 20 -8.25 2.01 3.71
C HIS A 20 -7.82 2.80 2.48
N ASN A 21 -6.66 3.44 2.52
CA ASN A 21 -6.16 4.19 1.38
C ASN A 21 -5.80 3.26 0.22
N ASN A 22 -5.16 2.14 0.50
CA ASN A 22 -4.83 1.16 -0.54
C ASN A 22 -6.09 0.49 -1.09
N LYS A 23 -7.06 0.20 -0.23
CA LYS A 23 -8.33 -0.38 -0.66
C LYS A 23 -9.05 0.56 -1.62
N GLU A 24 -9.07 1.85 -1.34
CA GLU A 24 -9.67 2.85 -2.21
C GLU A 24 -8.97 2.90 -3.57
N CYS A 25 -7.64 2.87 -3.58
CA CYS A 25 -6.88 2.81 -4.83
C CYS A 25 -7.20 1.56 -5.63
N LEU A 26 -7.32 0.42 -4.98
CA LEU A 26 -7.65 -0.84 -5.63
C LEU A 26 -9.06 -0.84 -6.20
N GLU A 27 -10.01 -0.19 -5.54
CA GLU A 27 -11.37 -0.01 -6.07
C GLU A 27 -11.35 0.81 -7.36
N GLU A 28 -10.54 1.87 -7.39
CA GLU A 28 -10.38 2.68 -8.59
C GLU A 28 -9.78 1.88 -9.73
N LEU A 29 -8.75 1.08 -9.44
CA LEU A 29 -8.14 0.21 -10.45
C LEU A 29 -9.13 -0.83 -10.96
N TYR A 30 -9.91 -1.42 -10.07
CA TYR A 30 -10.93 -2.39 -10.44
C TYR A 30 -11.89 -1.81 -11.48
N THR A 31 -12.34 -0.58 -11.25
CA THR A 31 -13.25 0.12 -12.16
C THR A 31 -12.55 0.55 -13.45
N ASP A 32 -11.40 1.20 -13.34
CA ASP A 32 -10.72 1.81 -14.47
C ASP A 32 -10.12 0.79 -15.43
N TYR A 33 -9.67 -0.34 -14.92
CA TYR A 33 -9.09 -1.42 -15.73
C TYR A 33 -10.10 -2.53 -16.06
N HIS A 34 -11.37 -2.34 -15.67
CA HIS A 34 -12.43 -3.29 -15.97
C HIS A 34 -12.15 -4.70 -15.46
N PHE A 35 -11.75 -4.80 -14.20
CA PHE A 35 -11.50 -6.10 -13.57
C PHE A 35 -12.77 -6.93 -13.42
N ASN A 36 -13.95 -6.31 -13.58
CA ASN A 36 -15.23 -7.01 -13.58
C ASN A 36 -15.38 -8.00 -14.74
N ARG A 37 -14.45 -8.00 -15.69
CA ARG A 37 -14.40 -9.00 -16.76
C ARG A 37 -14.17 -10.41 -16.21
N TYR A 38 -13.52 -10.51 -15.06
CA TYR A 38 -13.21 -11.80 -14.43
C TYR A 38 -13.75 -11.90 -13.01
N TYR A 39 -13.52 -10.87 -12.20
CA TYR A 39 -13.95 -10.86 -10.80
C TYR A 39 -15.39 -10.36 -10.70
N ALA A 40 -16.24 -11.13 -10.03
CA ALA A 40 -17.68 -10.84 -9.95
C ALA A 40 -17.97 -9.53 -9.22
N SER A 41 -17.11 -9.14 -8.28
CA SER A 41 -17.24 -7.90 -7.52
C SER A 41 -15.87 -7.42 -7.06
N PHE A 42 -15.79 -6.18 -6.59
CA PHE A 42 -14.55 -5.68 -5.99
C PHE A 42 -14.16 -6.53 -4.79
N GLU A 43 -15.11 -6.92 -3.95
CA GLU A 43 -14.83 -7.74 -2.78
C GLU A 43 -14.22 -9.08 -3.16
N ALA A 44 -14.70 -9.70 -4.23
CA ALA A 44 -14.14 -10.96 -4.73
C ALA A 44 -12.68 -10.78 -5.17
N PHE A 45 -12.37 -9.68 -5.85
CA PHE A 45 -11.01 -9.32 -6.23
C PHE A 45 -10.15 -9.07 -5.00
N PHE A 46 -10.65 -8.28 -4.07
CA PHE A 46 -9.91 -7.87 -2.88
C PHE A 46 -9.58 -9.06 -1.98
N ASP A 47 -10.52 -10.01 -1.86
CA ASP A 47 -10.32 -11.22 -1.06
C ASP A 47 -9.24 -12.14 -1.64
N ILE A 48 -8.93 -11.99 -2.92
CA ILE A 48 -7.82 -12.73 -3.55
C ILE A 48 -6.54 -11.93 -3.47
N TYR A 49 -6.60 -10.62 -3.71
CA TYR A 49 -5.42 -9.77 -3.75
C TYR A 49 -4.76 -9.61 -2.37
N MET A 50 -5.54 -9.29 -1.34
CA MET A 50 -4.97 -8.94 -0.04
C MET A 50 -4.21 -10.07 0.64
N PRO A 51 -4.73 -11.29 0.74
CA PRO A 51 -3.97 -12.37 1.35
C PRO A 51 -2.65 -12.63 0.63
N HIS A 52 -2.66 -12.57 -0.71
CA HIS A 52 -1.46 -12.76 -1.51
C HIS A 52 -0.45 -11.63 -1.28
N ASN A 53 -0.94 -10.39 -1.23
CA ASN A 53 -0.10 -9.23 -0.97
C ASN A 53 0.55 -9.29 0.41
N LEU A 54 -0.22 -9.69 1.44
CA LEU A 54 0.31 -9.83 2.78
C LEU A 54 1.37 -10.94 2.86
N ASP A 55 1.17 -12.04 2.15
CA ASP A 55 2.15 -13.12 2.09
C ASP A 55 3.44 -12.65 1.42
N LEU A 56 3.34 -11.91 0.33
CA LEU A 56 4.52 -11.35 -0.35
C LEU A 56 5.30 -10.39 0.55
N TRP A 57 4.60 -9.53 1.28
CA TRP A 57 5.26 -8.61 2.21
C TRP A 57 5.97 -9.35 3.33
N ALA A 58 5.36 -10.43 3.85
CA ALA A 58 6.00 -11.27 4.87
C ALA A 58 7.28 -11.91 4.32
N LYS A 59 7.24 -12.42 3.11
CA LYS A 59 8.42 -13.02 2.46
C LYS A 59 9.49 -11.98 2.19
N TYR A 60 9.11 -10.79 1.80
CA TYR A 60 10.05 -9.69 1.58
C TYR A 60 10.76 -9.32 2.88
N ARG A 61 10.01 -9.18 3.97
CA ARG A 61 10.59 -8.84 5.27
C ARG A 61 11.50 -9.92 5.82
N SER A 62 11.24 -11.18 5.50
CA SER A 62 12.09 -12.31 5.92
C SER A 62 13.29 -12.53 5.00
N GLY A 63 13.37 -11.81 3.88
CA GLY A 63 14.46 -11.95 2.93
C GLY A 63 14.28 -13.06 1.93
N GLU A 64 13.12 -13.73 1.88
CA GLU A 64 12.87 -14.82 0.94
C GLU A 64 12.70 -14.34 -0.49
N ILE A 65 12.18 -13.13 -0.69
CA ILE A 65 12.05 -12.51 -2.01
C ILE A 65 12.63 -11.11 -1.96
N ASP A 66 13.01 -10.60 -3.14
CA ASP A 66 13.51 -9.23 -3.25
C ASP A 66 12.39 -8.27 -3.61
N ARG A 67 12.74 -6.98 -3.64
CA ARG A 67 11.79 -5.92 -3.95
C ARG A 67 11.18 -6.08 -5.34
N GLN A 68 11.99 -6.48 -6.32
CA GLN A 68 11.54 -6.62 -7.70
C GLN A 68 10.48 -7.71 -7.81
N THR A 69 10.67 -8.81 -7.11
CA THR A 69 9.72 -9.91 -7.08
C THR A 69 8.40 -9.47 -6.45
N LEU A 70 8.46 -8.74 -5.34
CA LEU A 70 7.26 -8.22 -4.68
C LEU A 70 6.47 -7.31 -5.61
N ILE A 71 7.15 -6.33 -6.22
CA ILE A 71 6.52 -5.34 -7.09
C ILE A 71 5.83 -6.00 -8.28
N LEU A 72 6.49 -6.99 -8.89
CA LEU A 72 5.93 -7.67 -10.04
C LEU A 72 4.79 -8.60 -9.66
N ASP A 73 5.01 -9.44 -8.66
CA ASP A 73 4.11 -10.57 -8.39
C ASP A 73 2.78 -10.14 -7.79
N ARG A 74 2.75 -9.07 -7.01
CA ARG A 74 1.50 -8.67 -6.35
C ARG A 74 0.37 -8.37 -7.32
N PHE A 75 0.66 -7.79 -8.48
CA PHE A 75 -0.35 -7.54 -9.49
C PHE A 75 -0.40 -8.64 -10.56
N LEU A 76 0.72 -9.27 -10.87
CA LEU A 76 0.73 -10.37 -11.83
C LEU A 76 -0.27 -11.46 -11.41
N TYR A 77 -0.32 -11.79 -10.14
CA TYR A 77 -1.20 -12.82 -9.61
C TYR A 77 -2.67 -12.56 -9.94
N VAL A 78 -3.12 -11.32 -9.83
CA VAL A 78 -4.52 -10.96 -10.08
C VAL A 78 -4.80 -10.55 -11.52
N LEU A 79 -3.76 -10.19 -12.28
CA LEU A 79 -3.91 -9.82 -13.69
C LEU A 79 -3.85 -11.03 -14.62
N ARG A 80 -3.17 -12.09 -14.19
CA ARG A 80 -3.05 -13.30 -15.00
C ARG A 80 -4.39 -13.89 -15.44
N PRO A 81 -5.41 -13.98 -14.55
CA PRO A 81 -6.73 -14.48 -14.98
C PRO A 81 -7.40 -13.60 -16.04
N LEU A 82 -6.99 -12.33 -16.16
CA LEU A 82 -7.50 -11.41 -17.18
C LEU A 82 -6.73 -11.53 -18.50
N GLY A 83 -5.75 -12.44 -18.57
CA GLY A 83 -4.93 -12.60 -19.75
C GLY A 83 -3.75 -11.63 -19.83
N ILE A 84 -3.45 -10.93 -18.75
CA ILE A 84 -2.37 -9.94 -18.71
C ILE A 84 -1.18 -10.55 -17.96
N GLU A 85 -0.12 -10.87 -18.69
CA GLU A 85 1.06 -11.51 -18.12
C GLU A 85 2.36 -10.80 -18.47
N ASP A 86 2.33 -9.82 -19.38
CA ASP A 86 3.54 -9.12 -19.79
C ASP A 86 4.02 -8.19 -18.67
N LYS A 87 5.30 -8.28 -18.39
CA LYS A 87 5.96 -7.54 -17.32
C LYS A 87 5.72 -6.03 -17.42
N LYS A 88 5.78 -5.50 -18.63
CA LYS A 88 5.61 -4.07 -18.86
C LYS A 88 4.24 -3.57 -18.39
N THR A 89 3.18 -4.27 -18.77
CA THR A 89 1.81 -3.90 -18.37
C THR A 89 1.61 -4.06 -16.86
N VAL A 90 2.12 -5.17 -16.31
CA VAL A 90 2.02 -5.41 -14.87
C VAL A 90 2.70 -4.30 -14.08
N LEU A 91 3.90 -3.89 -14.49
CA LEU A 91 4.62 -2.81 -13.83
C LEU A 91 3.93 -1.46 -14.01
N SER A 92 3.28 -1.25 -15.16
CA SER A 92 2.51 -0.03 -15.39
C SER A 92 1.32 0.07 -14.43
N VAL A 93 0.61 -1.04 -14.20
CA VAL A 93 -0.48 -1.07 -13.22
C VAL A 93 0.06 -0.80 -11.81
N ASN A 94 1.19 -1.39 -11.46
CA ASN A 94 1.82 -1.16 -10.17
C ASN A 94 2.19 0.32 -9.98
N ASN A 95 2.74 0.95 -10.99
CA ASN A 95 3.11 2.37 -10.94
C ASN A 95 1.88 3.25 -10.79
N ASP A 96 0.80 2.95 -11.52
CA ASP A 96 -0.45 3.67 -11.39
C ASP A 96 -1.02 3.56 -9.98
N PHE A 97 -0.98 2.36 -9.41
CA PHE A 97 -1.40 2.12 -8.03
C PHE A 97 -0.61 3.02 -7.07
N LEU A 98 0.72 3.03 -7.18
CA LEU A 98 1.57 3.83 -6.31
C LEU A 98 1.30 5.32 -6.45
N GLN A 99 1.09 5.80 -7.67
CA GLN A 99 0.75 7.21 -7.90
C GLN A 99 -0.58 7.57 -7.26
N ARG A 100 -1.58 6.69 -7.34
CA ARG A 100 -2.88 6.92 -6.72
C ARG A 100 -2.77 6.99 -5.20
N THR A 101 -1.90 6.19 -4.59
CA THR A 101 -1.71 6.22 -3.14
C THR A 101 -1.19 7.58 -2.67
N THR A 102 -0.44 8.30 -3.49
CA THR A 102 0.08 9.62 -3.10
C THR A 102 -1.00 10.68 -3.00
N THR A 103 -2.18 10.44 -3.58
CA THR A 103 -3.30 11.39 -3.54
C THR A 103 -4.26 11.12 -2.38
N LYS A 104 -4.09 10.02 -1.68
CA LYS A 104 -4.99 9.65 -0.58
C LYS A 104 -4.56 10.34 0.70
N THR A 105 -5.54 10.84 1.43
CA THR A 105 -5.30 11.67 2.62
C THR A 105 -5.89 11.12 3.89
N ARG A 106 -6.48 9.91 3.86
CA ARG A 106 -7.05 9.32 5.07
C ARG A 106 -5.95 9.04 6.08
N LEU A 107 -6.13 9.54 7.29
CA LEU A 107 -5.18 9.34 8.38
C LEU A 107 -5.79 8.40 9.43
N VAL A 108 -4.92 7.76 10.20
CA VAL A 108 -5.37 6.98 11.36
C VAL A 108 -6.05 7.94 12.34
N PRO A 109 -7.19 7.56 12.94
CA PRO A 109 -7.88 8.42 13.91
C PRO A 109 -6.93 8.90 15.01
N GLY A 110 -6.97 10.18 15.30
CA GLY A 110 -6.10 10.79 16.30
C GLY A 110 -4.73 11.21 15.80
N ALA A 111 -4.42 10.95 14.52
CA ALA A 111 -3.09 11.26 13.97
C ALA A 111 -2.79 12.75 13.98
N ILE A 112 -3.77 13.60 13.67
CA ILE A 112 -3.58 15.04 13.62
C ILE A 112 -3.27 15.57 15.03
N GLU A 113 -4.02 15.12 16.02
CA GLU A 113 -3.81 15.51 17.40
C GLU A 113 -2.44 15.07 17.90
N LEU A 114 -2.01 13.87 17.52
CA LEU A 114 -0.70 13.36 17.86
C LEU A 114 0.41 14.23 17.26
N LEU A 115 0.29 14.59 15.99
CA LEU A 115 1.28 15.41 15.31
C LEU A 115 1.39 16.79 15.95
N GLU A 116 0.27 17.40 16.30
CA GLU A 116 0.27 18.70 16.96
C GLU A 116 0.88 18.64 18.36
N TYR A 117 0.60 17.58 19.07
CA TYR A 117 1.16 17.37 20.41
C TYR A 117 2.68 17.18 20.35
N LEU A 118 3.20 16.48 19.36
CA LEU A 118 4.62 16.16 19.28
C LEU A 118 5.47 17.22 18.60
N ARG A 119 4.88 18.12 17.84
CA ARG A 119 5.65 19.07 17.04
C ARG A 119 6.65 19.88 17.83
N PRO A 120 6.28 20.65 18.86
CA PRO A 120 7.24 21.31 19.75
C PRO A 120 7.26 20.59 21.11
N PRO A 121 8.40 20.39 21.74
CA PRO A 121 9.74 20.78 21.33
C PRO A 121 10.52 19.71 20.56
N TYR A 122 9.82 18.77 19.95
CA TYR A 122 10.46 17.61 19.33
C TYR A 122 10.60 17.79 17.83
N ARG A 123 11.67 17.22 17.27
CA ARG A 123 11.80 17.03 15.84
C ARG A 123 11.09 15.74 15.48
N LEU A 124 10.26 15.81 14.44
CA LEU A 124 9.44 14.70 14.03
C LEU A 124 9.97 14.10 12.73
N PHE A 125 10.27 12.81 12.76
CA PHE A 125 10.69 12.06 11.58
C PHE A 125 9.63 11.01 11.27
N ILE A 126 9.21 10.96 10.02
CA ILE A 126 8.18 10.02 9.57
C ILE A 126 8.84 8.94 8.74
N LEU A 127 8.59 7.68 9.12
CA LEU A 127 9.09 6.51 8.41
C LEU A 127 7.95 5.82 7.70
N SER A 128 8.24 5.31 6.52
CA SER A 128 7.30 4.47 5.78
C SER A 128 7.92 3.08 5.60
N ASN A 129 7.12 2.04 5.83
CA ASN A 129 7.53 0.66 5.59
C ASN A 129 7.36 0.26 4.12
N GLY A 130 6.79 1.13 3.32
CA GLY A 130 6.58 0.88 1.91
C GLY A 130 7.76 1.28 1.07
N PHE A 131 7.55 1.30 -0.24
CA PHE A 131 8.52 1.78 -1.22
C PHE A 131 8.33 3.28 -1.39
N SER A 132 9.15 4.05 -0.82
CA SER A 132 9.07 5.50 -0.98
C SER A 132 10.30 6.03 -1.66
#